data_1774fbe96c97717cf9f7bd4c55f7661d
#
_entry.id   1774fbe96c97717cf9f7bd4c55f7661d
#
_cell.length_a   1.000
_cell.length_b   1.000
_cell.length_c   1.000
_cell.angle_alpha   90.00
_cell.angle_beta   90.00
_cell.angle_gamma   90.00
#
_symmetry.space_group_name_H-M   'P 1'
#
loop_
_entity.id
_entity.type
_entity.pdbx_description
1 polymer ?
#
loop_
_entity_poly.entity_id
_entity_poly.type
_entity_poly.pdbx_seq_one_letter_code
_entity_poly.pdbx_strand_id
1 'polypeptide(L)'
;MVVDDEPLARRGMRQLLARHAAVEVVGEAGALAPAVDLIHAHKPDAVFLDVEMRGDSGFDLLAGLDDRPDIVFVTAHSQYA
;
A
#
# COMPACT_ATOMS: atom_id res chain seq x y z
N MET A 1 -5.52 -0.31 -2.74
CA MET A 1 -4.17 -0.44 -3.34
C MET A 1 -3.18 -0.94 -2.31
N VAL A 2 -2.20 -1.73 -2.71
CA VAL A 2 -1.22 -2.34 -1.81
C VAL A 2 0.18 -1.83 -2.14
N VAL A 3 0.91 -1.31 -1.15
CA VAL A 3 2.27 -0.81 -1.32
C VAL A 3 3.19 -1.50 -0.31
N ASP A 4 4.09 -2.34 -0.82
CA ASP A 4 5.03 -3.11 -0.01
C ASP A 4 6.19 -3.52 -0.91
N ASP A 5 7.43 -3.41 -0.45
CA ASP A 5 8.60 -3.76 -1.25
C ASP A 5 8.82 -5.28 -1.35
N GLU A 6 8.13 -6.09 -0.55
CA GLU A 6 8.21 -7.54 -0.55
C GLU A 6 7.14 -8.15 -1.45
N PRO A 7 7.50 -8.80 -2.58
CA PRO A 7 6.49 -9.40 -3.48
C PRO A 7 5.58 -10.42 -2.81
N LEU A 8 6.11 -11.21 -1.88
CA LEU A 8 5.30 -12.20 -1.16
C LEU A 8 4.31 -11.55 -0.20
N ALA A 9 4.70 -10.43 0.42
CA ALA A 9 3.81 -9.69 1.29
C ALA A 9 2.67 -9.04 0.48
N ARG A 10 2.97 -8.48 -0.69
CA ARG A 10 1.94 -7.95 -1.59
C ARG A 10 0.95 -9.03 -2.00
N ARG A 11 1.46 -10.20 -2.38
CA ARG A 11 0.62 -11.33 -2.77
C ARG A 11 -0.30 -11.78 -1.64
N GLY A 12 0.26 -11.91 -0.43
CA GLY A 12 -0.51 -12.29 0.76
C GLY A 12 -1.62 -11.29 1.06
N MET A 13 -1.33 -10.01 0.96
CA MET A 13 -2.32 -8.96 1.18
C MET A 13 -3.42 -9.01 0.12
N ARG A 14 -3.06 -9.20 -1.16
CA ARG A 14 -4.07 -9.33 -2.22
C ARG A 14 -4.99 -10.52 -1.99
N GLN A 15 -4.44 -11.65 -1.55
CA GLN A 15 -5.22 -12.85 -1.26
C GLN A 15 -6.18 -12.63 -0.09
N LEU A 16 -5.71 -11.93 0.93
CA LEU A 16 -6.53 -11.59 2.09
C LEU A 16 -7.67 -10.65 1.69
N LEU A 17 -7.37 -9.60 0.95
CA LEU A 17 -8.38 -8.63 0.51
C LEU A 17 -9.39 -9.23 -0.45
N ALA A 18 -8.99 -10.22 -1.25
CA ALA A 18 -9.88 -10.91 -2.19
C ALA A 18 -11.04 -11.66 -1.50
N ARG A 19 -10.93 -11.92 -0.19
CA ARG A 19 -12.00 -12.53 0.60
C ARG A 19 -13.14 -11.57 0.90
N HIS A 20 -12.94 -10.30 0.66
CA HIS A 20 -13.92 -9.26 0.97
C HIS A 20 -14.51 -8.73 -0.34
N ALA A 21 -15.77 -9.09 -0.62
CA ALA A 21 -16.42 -8.76 -1.88
C ALA A 21 -16.54 -7.25 -2.13
N ALA A 22 -16.57 -6.46 -1.05
CA ALA A 22 -16.65 -5.00 -1.15
C ALA A 22 -15.32 -4.32 -1.49
N VAL A 23 -14.21 -5.09 -1.52
CA VAL A 23 -12.87 -4.57 -1.76
C VAL A 23 -12.38 -4.99 -3.13
N GLU A 24 -11.96 -4.01 -3.93
CA GLU A 24 -11.32 -4.24 -5.21
C GLU A 24 -9.88 -3.73 -5.15
N VAL A 25 -8.90 -4.58 -5.43
CA VAL A 25 -7.49 -4.19 -5.48
C VAL A 25 -7.21 -3.60 -6.86
N VAL A 26 -7.08 -2.29 -6.93
CA VAL A 26 -6.89 -1.58 -8.22
C VAL A 26 -5.44 -1.45 -8.63
N GLY A 27 -4.51 -1.77 -7.75
CA GLY A 27 -3.09 -1.72 -8.09
C GLY A 27 -2.21 -2.11 -6.92
N GLU A 28 -0.94 -2.35 -7.23
CA GLU A 28 0.08 -2.62 -6.23
C GLU A 28 1.41 -2.02 -6.67
N ALA A 29 2.24 -1.66 -5.71
CA ALA A 29 3.55 -1.09 -5.97
C ALA A 29 4.58 -1.60 -4.97
N GLY A 30 5.83 -1.72 -5.42
CA GLY A 30 6.95 -2.13 -4.59
C GLY A 30 7.86 -0.98 -4.15
N ALA A 31 7.51 0.26 -4.50
CA ALA A 31 8.28 1.45 -4.13
C ALA A 31 7.37 2.67 -4.13
N LEU A 32 7.85 3.77 -3.54
CA LEU A 32 7.03 4.98 -3.39
C LEU A 32 6.75 5.68 -4.73
N ALA A 33 7.75 5.81 -5.61
CA ALA A 33 7.56 6.52 -6.87
C ALA A 33 6.46 5.90 -7.74
N PRO A 34 6.48 4.58 -8.04
CA PRO A 34 5.37 3.97 -8.78
C PRO A 34 4.06 3.99 -7.99
N ALA A 35 4.11 3.96 -6.65
CA ALA A 35 2.90 4.05 -5.84
C ALA A 35 2.19 5.39 -6.03
N VAL A 36 2.94 6.48 -6.02
CA VAL A 36 2.38 7.83 -6.24
C VAL A 36 1.72 7.92 -7.60
N ASP A 37 2.38 7.41 -8.65
CA ASP A 37 1.83 7.42 -10.00
C ASP A 37 0.51 6.63 -10.08
N LEU A 38 0.46 5.46 -9.45
CA LEU A 38 -0.75 4.64 -9.44
C LEU A 38 -1.88 5.29 -8.63
N ILE A 39 -1.57 5.96 -7.54
CA ILE A 39 -2.55 6.68 -6.74
C ILE A 39 -3.18 7.81 -7.57
N HIS A 40 -2.37 8.56 -8.30
CA HIS A 40 -2.87 9.61 -9.18
C HIS A 40 -3.72 9.07 -10.32
N ALA A 41 -3.32 7.92 -10.89
CA ALA A 41 -4.03 7.31 -12.02
C ALA A 41 -5.35 6.66 -11.60
N HIS A 42 -5.38 5.94 -10.49
CA HIS A 42 -6.54 5.14 -10.08
C HIS A 42 -7.37 5.76 -8.99
N LYS A 43 -6.84 6.72 -8.26
CA LYS A 43 -7.52 7.41 -7.13
C LYS A 43 -8.19 6.42 -6.18
N PRO A 44 -7.40 5.50 -5.58
CA PRO A 44 -7.97 4.50 -4.69
C PRO A 44 -8.59 5.14 -3.46
N ASP A 45 -9.58 4.50 -2.87
CA ASP A 45 -10.18 4.95 -1.63
C ASP A 45 -9.25 4.73 -0.44
N ALA A 46 -8.48 3.64 -0.48
CA ALA A 46 -7.57 3.29 0.60
C ALA A 46 -6.27 2.69 0.06
N VAL A 47 -5.19 2.90 0.80
CA VAL A 47 -3.87 2.34 0.50
C VAL A 47 -3.37 1.57 1.72
N PHE A 48 -3.08 0.30 1.54
CA PHE A 48 -2.41 -0.53 2.54
C PHE A 48 -0.92 -0.37 2.33
N LEU A 49 -0.25 0.26 3.27
CA LEU A 49 1.12 0.72 3.13
C LEU A 49 2.01 0.07 4.17
N ASP A 50 3.09 -0.58 3.72
CA ASP A 50 4.11 -1.10 4.62
C ASP A 50 4.84 0.08 5.30
N VAL A 51 4.95 0.00 6.62
CA VAL A 51 5.64 1.02 7.42
C VAL A 51 7.14 1.06 7.12
N GLU A 52 7.71 -0.10 6.85
CA GLU A 52 9.18 -0.25 6.66
C GLU A 52 9.51 -0.68 5.24
N MET A 53 9.54 0.26 4.32
CA MET A 53 10.00 0.00 2.96
C MET A 53 11.49 0.31 2.84
N ARG A 54 12.20 -0.51 2.07
CA ARG A 54 13.64 -0.34 1.86
C ARG A 54 13.93 1.00 1.20
N GLY A 55 14.81 1.77 1.83
CA GLY A 55 15.27 3.03 1.30
C GLY A 55 14.26 4.17 1.40
N ASP A 56 13.02 3.88 1.72
CA ASP A 56 11.95 4.86 1.78
C ASP A 56 11.11 4.67 3.03
N SER A 57 10.69 5.79 3.62
CA SER A 57 9.69 5.76 4.69
C SER A 57 8.30 5.82 4.09
N GLY A 58 7.38 4.98 4.59
CA GLY A 58 5.98 5.06 4.19
C GLY A 58 5.36 6.44 4.43
N PHE A 59 5.90 7.20 5.36
CA PHE A 59 5.43 8.55 5.64
C PHE A 59 5.77 9.54 4.53
N ASP A 60 6.83 9.30 3.75
CA ASP A 60 7.21 10.16 2.64
C ASP A 60 6.15 10.15 1.53
N LEU A 61 5.39 9.06 1.41
CA LEU A 61 4.29 8.96 0.47
C LEU A 61 3.26 10.04 0.72
N LEU A 62 2.93 10.30 1.98
CA LEU A 62 1.91 11.27 2.37
C LEU A 62 2.26 12.69 1.94
N ALA A 63 3.54 13.04 1.96
CA ALA A 63 4.00 14.38 1.61
C ALA A 63 3.84 14.68 0.12
N GLY A 64 3.79 13.63 -0.72
CA GLY A 64 3.68 13.79 -2.18
C GLY A 64 2.27 13.73 -2.72
N LEU A 65 1.25 13.59 -1.86
CA LEU A 65 -0.13 13.42 -2.30
C LEU A 65 -0.97 14.68 -2.09
N ASP A 66 -1.61 15.16 -3.15
CA ASP A 66 -2.56 16.26 -3.09
C ASP A 66 -3.92 15.75 -2.60
N ASP A 67 -4.43 14.68 -3.23
CA ASP A 67 -5.65 13.99 -2.82
C ASP A 67 -5.27 12.77 -2.02
N ARG A 68 -5.50 12.81 -0.72
CA ARG A 68 -5.07 11.73 0.18
C ARG A 68 -6.13 10.65 0.31
N PRO A 69 -5.84 9.41 -0.14
CA PRO A 69 -6.68 8.28 0.21
C PRO A 69 -6.53 7.98 1.70
N ASP A 70 -7.41 7.14 2.22
CA ASP A 70 -7.23 6.61 3.57
C ASP A 70 -6.00 5.71 3.60
N ILE A 71 -5.12 5.91 4.56
CA ILE A 71 -3.90 5.13 4.68
C ILE A 71 -4.04 4.14 5.84
N VAL A 72 -3.82 2.86 5.52
CA VAL A 72 -3.76 1.80 6.52
C VAL A 72 -2.32 1.31 6.59
N PHE A 73 -1.64 1.56 7.69
CA PHE A 73 -0.28 1.08 7.88
C PHE A 73 -0.29 -0.39 8.25
N VAL A 74 0.59 -1.14 7.61
CA VAL A 74 0.74 -2.57 7.81
C VAL A 74 2.18 -2.87 8.20
N THR A 75 2.39 -3.83 9.10
CA THR A 75 3.71 -4.30 9.44
C THR A 75 3.75 -5.83 9.35
N ALA A 76 4.85 -6.33 8.80
CA ALA A 76 5.11 -7.76 8.74
C ALA A 76 5.81 -8.30 9.99
N HIS A 77 6.21 -7.42 10.91
CA HIS A 77 6.91 -7.83 12.13
C HIS A 77 5.92 -8.36 13.17
N SER A 78 5.95 -9.66 13.41
CA SER A 78 5.01 -10.32 14.30
C SER A 78 5.10 -9.83 15.76
N GLN A 79 6.24 -9.30 16.18
CA GLN A 79 6.42 -8.75 17.51
C GLN A 79 5.57 -7.49 17.76
N TYR A 80 5.06 -6.89 16.71
CA TYR A 80 4.21 -5.70 16.81
C TYR A 80 2.73 -6.02 16.54
N ALA A 81 2.44 -7.26 16.24
CA ALA A 81 1.10 -7.69 15.90
C ALA A 81 0.20 -7.80 17.15
#